data_a99bf45a3a517a9d090bd29e23945eb9
#
_entry.id   a99bf45a3a517a9d090bd29e23945eb9
#
_cell.length_a   1.000
_cell.length_b   1.000
_cell.length_c   1.000
_cell.angle_alpha   90.00
_cell.angle_beta   90.00
_cell.angle_gamma   90.00
#
_symmetry.space_group_name_H-M   'P 1'
#
loop_
_entity.id
_entity.type
_entity.pdbx_description
1 polymer ?
#
loop_
_entity_poly.entity_id
_entity_poly.type
_entity_poly.pdbx_seq_one_letter_code
_entity_poly.pdbx_strand_id
1 'polypeptide(L)'
;MQENETTQVQVAEAAELTTVIPVNDDEEMEQLETTLLDKTQKSLLVLKLAKIGGAKPNSVINAILDNIFSKRMQANYSVGGRSGKKCLMSTRVYHIILEATRCSDKCRTMSDSEIRVALGTKLASSGQAVKVALAKQLQQGGAAVDGASVSDAEIAASSQQHIDN
;
A
#
# COMPACT_ATOMS: atom_id res chain seq x y z
N MET A 1 -43.10 -9.55 10.61
CA MET A 1 -42.25 -8.59 9.87
C MET A 1 -40.95 -8.21 10.61
N GLN A 2 -40.90 -8.32 11.91
CA GLN A 2 -39.66 -8.05 12.67
C GLN A 2 -38.62 -9.17 12.61
N GLU A 3 -39.01 -10.40 12.33
CA GLU A 3 -38.10 -11.54 12.24
C GLU A 3 -37.14 -11.47 11.03
N ASN A 4 -37.56 -10.83 9.94
CA ASN A 4 -36.75 -10.72 8.73
C ASN A 4 -35.58 -9.69 8.85
N GLU A 5 -35.78 -8.61 9.60
CA GLU A 5 -34.75 -7.63 9.84
C GLU A 5 -33.63 -8.17 10.76
N THR A 6 -34.05 -8.92 11.80
CA THR A 6 -33.10 -9.55 12.72
C THR A 6 -32.24 -10.60 12.02
N THR A 7 -32.80 -11.34 11.09
CA THR A 7 -32.10 -12.36 10.32
C THR A 7 -31.12 -11.74 9.34
N GLN A 8 -31.44 -10.61 8.71
CA GLN A 8 -30.51 -9.91 7.80
C GLN A 8 -29.35 -9.30 8.55
N VAL A 9 -29.58 -8.74 9.71
CA VAL A 9 -28.49 -8.18 10.55
C VAL A 9 -27.56 -9.29 11.04
N GLN A 10 -28.11 -10.43 11.43
CA GLN A 10 -27.31 -11.57 11.87
C GLN A 10 -26.51 -12.20 10.73
N VAL A 11 -27.06 -12.28 9.53
CA VAL A 11 -26.33 -12.78 8.35
C VAL A 11 -25.20 -11.84 7.96
N ALA A 12 -25.40 -10.52 8.07
CA ALA A 12 -24.35 -9.54 7.81
C ALA A 12 -23.24 -9.60 8.86
N GLU A 13 -23.58 -9.93 10.10
CA GLU A 13 -22.60 -10.05 11.21
C GLU A 13 -21.77 -11.34 11.11
N ALA A 14 -22.34 -12.39 10.52
CA ALA A 14 -21.66 -13.67 10.30
C ALA A 14 -20.81 -13.71 9.02
N ALA A 15 -20.96 -12.71 8.14
CA ALA A 15 -20.15 -12.63 6.92
C ALA A 15 -18.74 -12.15 7.25
N GLU A 16 -17.74 -12.94 6.89
CA GLU A 16 -16.33 -12.59 7.07
C GLU A 16 -15.72 -12.07 5.78
N LEU A 17 -14.75 -11.18 5.92
CA LEU A 17 -13.96 -10.68 4.79
C LEU A 17 -13.10 -11.82 4.25
N THR A 18 -13.30 -12.18 3.00
CA THR A 18 -12.60 -13.32 2.37
C THR A 18 -11.21 -12.96 1.88
N THR A 19 -10.86 -11.69 1.83
CA THR A 19 -9.57 -11.21 1.32
C THR A 19 -8.59 -10.93 2.44
N VAL A 20 -7.34 -11.30 2.21
CA VAL A 20 -6.24 -11.01 3.12
C VAL A 20 -5.79 -9.56 2.94
N ILE A 21 -5.70 -8.82 4.01
CA ILE A 21 -5.09 -7.50 4.07
C ILE A 21 -4.05 -7.46 5.22
N PRO A 22 -2.98 -6.69 5.10
CA PRO A 22 -2.61 -5.83 3.97
C PRO A 22 -2.15 -6.60 2.73
N VAL A 23 -2.44 -6.04 1.56
CA VAL A 23 -2.01 -6.55 0.25
C VAL A 23 -0.50 -6.33 0.08
N ASN A 24 0.22 -7.36 -0.32
CA ASN A 24 1.67 -7.35 -0.43
C ASN A 24 2.20 -7.37 -1.87
N ASP A 25 1.40 -7.85 -2.80
CA ASP A 25 1.77 -7.98 -4.21
C ASP A 25 0.58 -7.75 -5.14
N ASP A 26 0.85 -7.83 -6.43
CA ASP A 26 -0.15 -7.57 -7.46
C ASP A 26 -1.21 -8.66 -7.55
N GLU A 27 -0.86 -9.90 -7.24
CA GLU A 27 -1.81 -11.02 -7.25
C GLU A 27 -2.85 -10.85 -6.15
N GLU A 28 -2.41 -10.53 -4.94
CA GLU A 28 -3.30 -10.21 -3.82
C GLU A 28 -4.18 -8.98 -4.11
N MET A 29 -3.62 -8.00 -4.85
CA MET A 29 -4.37 -6.83 -5.28
C MET A 29 -5.48 -7.18 -6.26
N GLU A 30 -5.22 -8.06 -7.23
CA GLU A 30 -6.24 -8.54 -8.18
C GLU A 30 -7.34 -9.33 -7.46
N GLN A 31 -6.96 -10.15 -6.49
CA GLN A 31 -7.90 -10.89 -5.66
C GLN A 31 -8.80 -9.92 -4.87
N LEU A 32 -8.22 -8.89 -4.27
CA LEU A 32 -8.97 -7.86 -3.55
C LEU A 32 -9.93 -7.13 -4.49
N GLU A 33 -9.47 -6.67 -5.64
CA GLU A 33 -10.31 -5.98 -6.64
C GLU A 33 -11.47 -6.86 -7.11
N THR A 34 -11.25 -8.16 -7.30
CA THR A 34 -12.28 -9.13 -7.67
C THR A 34 -13.27 -9.33 -6.54
N THR A 35 -12.79 -9.47 -5.31
CA THR A 35 -13.63 -9.60 -4.11
C THR A 35 -14.53 -8.39 -3.92
N LEU A 36 -14.05 -7.20 -4.25
CA LEU A 36 -14.80 -5.95 -4.13
C LEU A 36 -15.91 -5.78 -5.17
N LEU A 37 -16.05 -6.71 -6.12
CA LEU A 37 -17.24 -6.80 -6.97
C LEU A 37 -18.47 -7.25 -6.17
N ASP A 38 -18.27 -8.00 -5.10
CA ASP A 38 -19.34 -8.39 -4.17
C ASP A 38 -19.65 -7.23 -3.23
N LYS A 39 -20.91 -6.79 -3.24
CA LYS A 39 -21.39 -5.69 -2.39
C LYS A 39 -21.22 -5.97 -0.91
N THR A 40 -21.40 -7.22 -0.49
CA THR A 40 -21.24 -7.63 0.91
C THR A 40 -19.80 -7.48 1.35
N GLN A 41 -18.86 -7.99 0.56
CA GLN A 41 -17.42 -7.88 0.82
C GLN A 41 -16.97 -6.42 0.83
N LYS A 42 -17.44 -5.62 -0.12
CA LYS A 42 -17.21 -4.17 -0.15
C LYS A 42 -17.66 -3.51 1.16
N SER A 43 -18.88 -3.77 1.60
CA SER A 43 -19.43 -3.18 2.82
C SER A 43 -18.66 -3.61 4.07
N LEU A 44 -18.26 -4.88 4.15
CA LEU A 44 -17.45 -5.41 5.24
C LEU A 44 -16.09 -4.72 5.33
N LEU A 45 -15.44 -4.51 4.20
CA LEU A 45 -14.15 -3.82 4.17
C LEU A 45 -14.31 -2.35 4.59
N VAL A 46 -15.31 -1.64 4.08
CA VAL A 46 -15.61 -0.26 4.50
C VAL A 46 -15.83 -0.20 6.00
N LEU A 47 -16.66 -1.08 6.57
CA LEU A 47 -16.95 -1.12 8.01
C LEU A 47 -15.69 -1.41 8.83
N LYS A 48 -14.86 -2.33 8.37
CA LYS A 48 -13.58 -2.66 9.03
C LYS A 48 -12.66 -1.45 9.07
N LEU A 49 -12.51 -0.77 7.94
CA LEU A 49 -11.64 0.41 7.81
C LEU A 49 -12.21 1.64 8.55
N ALA A 50 -13.53 1.80 8.57
CA ALA A 50 -14.19 2.90 9.25
C ALA A 50 -13.98 2.87 10.77
N LYS A 51 -13.71 1.70 11.35
CA LYS A 51 -13.37 1.54 12.77
C LYS A 51 -11.95 2.01 13.11
N ILE A 52 -11.12 2.25 12.11
CA ILE A 52 -9.75 2.70 12.30
C ILE A 52 -9.79 4.15 12.77
N GLY A 53 -9.25 4.38 13.94
CA GLY A 53 -9.17 5.71 14.54
C GLY A 53 -7.84 6.41 14.25
N GLY A 54 -7.79 7.67 14.61
CA GLY A 54 -6.57 8.46 14.53
C GLY A 54 -6.75 9.80 15.27
N ALA A 55 -5.66 10.39 15.72
CA ALA A 55 -5.71 11.66 16.44
C ALA A 55 -6.11 12.83 15.53
N LYS A 56 -5.72 12.76 14.26
CA LYS A 56 -5.94 13.81 13.25
C LYS A 56 -6.47 13.16 11.96
N PRO A 57 -7.13 13.94 11.06
CA PRO A 57 -7.63 13.42 9.79
C PRO A 57 -6.57 12.67 8.98
N ASN A 58 -5.38 13.22 8.82
CA ASN A 58 -4.29 12.58 8.09
C ASN A 58 -3.85 11.27 8.75
N SER A 59 -3.90 11.18 10.08
CA SER A 59 -3.57 9.93 10.80
C SER A 59 -4.57 8.84 10.50
N VAL A 60 -5.86 9.17 10.39
CA VAL A 60 -6.92 8.23 9.99
C VAL A 60 -6.66 7.70 8.58
N ILE A 61 -6.42 8.59 7.62
CA ILE A 61 -6.16 8.24 6.22
C ILE A 61 -4.92 7.35 6.09
N ASN A 62 -3.85 7.72 6.79
CA ASN A 62 -2.60 6.94 6.80
C ASN A 62 -2.82 5.54 7.37
N ALA A 63 -3.57 5.44 8.47
CA ALA A 63 -3.88 4.16 9.10
C ALA A 63 -4.77 3.26 8.21
N ILE A 64 -5.74 3.84 7.53
CA ILE A 64 -6.57 3.13 6.55
C ILE A 64 -5.68 2.55 5.45
N LEU A 65 -4.79 3.36 4.88
CA LEU A 65 -3.90 2.93 3.81
C LEU A 65 -2.92 1.83 4.29
N ASP A 66 -2.37 1.96 5.50
CA ASP A 66 -1.48 0.96 6.09
C ASP A 66 -2.19 -0.37 6.40
N ASN A 67 -3.50 -0.35 6.61
CA ASN A 67 -4.30 -1.56 6.79
C ASN A 67 -4.61 -2.27 5.46
N ILE A 68 -4.69 -1.54 4.36
CA ILE A 68 -5.00 -2.12 3.05
C ILE A 68 -3.74 -2.58 2.33
N PHE A 69 -2.67 -1.78 2.37
CA PHE A 69 -1.44 -2.01 1.62
C PHE A 69 -0.22 -2.11 2.52
N SER A 70 0.63 -3.08 2.28
CA SER A 70 1.97 -3.09 2.84
C SER A 70 2.78 -1.87 2.34
N LYS A 71 3.85 -1.52 3.03
CA LYS A 71 4.75 -0.42 2.63
C LYS A 71 5.28 -0.60 1.21
N ARG A 72 5.61 -1.84 0.85
CA ARG A 72 6.09 -2.19 -0.48
C ARG A 72 5.04 -1.92 -1.55
N MET A 73 3.80 -2.31 -1.31
CA MET A 73 2.70 -2.02 -2.23
C MET A 73 2.43 -0.52 -2.34
N GLN A 74 2.44 0.20 -1.24
CA GLN A 74 2.28 1.66 -1.25
C GLN A 74 3.32 2.35 -2.13
N ALA A 75 4.56 1.85 -2.13
CA ALA A 75 5.65 2.39 -2.96
C ALA A 75 5.38 2.26 -4.46
N ASN A 76 4.58 1.27 -4.88
CA ASN A 76 4.25 1.01 -6.28
C ASN A 76 3.10 1.86 -6.82
N TYR A 77 2.40 2.58 -5.96
CA TYR A 77 1.25 3.40 -6.32
C TYR A 77 1.53 4.89 -6.17
N SER A 78 0.86 5.67 -6.99
CA SER A 78 0.62 7.09 -6.76
C SER A 78 -0.86 7.36 -6.99
N VAL A 79 -1.37 8.48 -6.50
CA VAL A 79 -2.80 8.79 -6.64
C VAL A 79 -3.20 8.79 -8.12
N GLY A 80 -2.44 9.49 -8.97
CA GLY A 80 -2.74 9.64 -10.39
C GLY A 80 -1.87 8.83 -11.35
N GLY A 81 -1.11 7.85 -10.88
CA GLY A 81 -0.27 7.00 -11.74
C GLY A 81 0.96 7.69 -12.31
N ARG A 82 1.54 8.65 -11.60
CA ARG A 82 2.71 9.39 -12.08
C ARG A 82 4.02 8.62 -11.87
N SER A 83 5.03 8.97 -12.67
CA SER A 83 6.39 8.44 -12.55
C SER A 83 6.50 6.92 -12.69
N GLY A 84 5.72 6.35 -13.60
CA GLY A 84 5.68 4.91 -13.85
C GLY A 84 5.00 4.09 -12.76
N LYS A 85 4.39 4.74 -11.78
CA LYS A 85 3.64 4.08 -10.72
C LYS A 85 2.21 3.77 -11.16
N LYS A 86 1.59 2.79 -10.51
CA LYS A 86 0.20 2.45 -10.73
C LYS A 86 -0.73 3.54 -10.21
N CYS A 87 -1.87 3.72 -10.88
CA CYS A 87 -2.86 4.72 -10.50
C CYS A 87 -3.82 4.17 -9.44
N LEU A 88 -3.76 4.73 -8.23
CA LEU A 88 -4.68 4.34 -7.16
C LEU A 88 -6.13 4.71 -7.49
N MET A 89 -6.34 5.89 -8.09
CA MET A 89 -7.68 6.39 -8.42
C MET A 89 -8.45 5.50 -9.40
N SER A 90 -7.77 4.68 -10.19
CA SER A 90 -8.39 3.76 -11.12
C SER A 90 -8.85 2.44 -10.49
N THR A 91 -8.59 2.25 -9.20
CA THR A 91 -8.93 1.01 -8.48
C THR A 91 -10.25 1.13 -7.70
N ARG A 92 -10.90 0.01 -7.46
CA ARG A 92 -12.07 -0.06 -6.55
C ARG A 92 -11.67 0.26 -5.12
N VAL A 93 -10.46 -0.13 -4.74
CA VAL A 93 -9.89 0.15 -3.42
C VAL A 93 -9.88 1.65 -3.12
N TYR A 94 -9.61 2.51 -4.10
CA TYR A 94 -9.66 3.96 -3.92
C TYR A 94 -11.04 4.43 -3.42
N HIS A 95 -12.12 3.92 -4.00
CA HIS A 95 -13.48 4.25 -3.58
C HIS A 95 -13.78 3.76 -2.16
N ILE A 96 -13.27 2.58 -1.81
CA ILE A 96 -13.36 2.04 -0.43
C ILE A 96 -12.66 2.97 0.56
N ILE A 97 -11.49 3.45 0.22
CA ILE A 97 -10.72 4.39 1.05
C ILE A 97 -11.53 5.68 1.28
N LEU A 98 -12.12 6.23 0.22
CA LEU A 98 -12.97 7.41 0.33
C LEU A 98 -14.17 7.18 1.24
N GLU A 99 -14.90 6.09 1.03
CA GLU A 99 -16.08 5.75 1.83
C GLU A 99 -15.71 5.55 3.32
N ALA A 100 -14.67 4.78 3.59
CA ALA A 100 -14.20 4.53 4.96
C ALA A 100 -13.71 5.83 5.64
N THR A 101 -13.00 6.67 4.91
CA THR A 101 -12.52 7.96 5.41
C THR A 101 -13.69 8.87 5.80
N ARG A 102 -14.74 8.91 4.98
CA ARG A 102 -15.94 9.72 5.26
C ARG A 102 -16.76 9.23 6.44
N CYS A 103 -16.65 7.94 6.80
CA CYS A 103 -17.29 7.39 7.99
C CYS A 103 -16.63 7.87 9.29
N SER A 104 -15.38 8.37 9.21
CA SER A 104 -14.70 8.94 10.36
C SER A 104 -15.17 10.37 10.63
N ASP A 105 -15.57 10.65 11.86
CA ASP A 105 -16.00 11.99 12.27
C ASP A 105 -14.94 13.06 12.00
N LYS A 106 -13.67 12.70 12.13
CA LYS A 106 -12.54 13.61 11.91
C LYS A 106 -12.32 13.97 10.45
N CYS A 107 -12.75 13.10 9.53
CA CYS A 107 -12.54 13.29 8.10
C CYS A 107 -13.83 13.67 7.37
N ARG A 108 -14.96 13.72 8.06
CA ARG A 108 -16.29 13.94 7.45
C ARG A 108 -16.37 15.24 6.63
N THR A 109 -15.67 16.28 7.06
CA THR A 109 -15.67 17.58 6.40
C THR A 109 -14.58 17.74 5.33
N MET A 110 -13.70 16.76 5.19
CA MET A 110 -12.65 16.80 4.17
C MET A 110 -13.24 16.68 2.76
N SER A 111 -12.76 17.49 1.86
CA SER A 111 -13.04 17.36 0.44
C SER A 111 -12.28 16.19 -0.16
N ASP A 112 -12.74 15.68 -1.31
CA ASP A 112 -12.02 14.65 -2.04
C ASP A 112 -10.61 15.07 -2.43
N SER A 113 -10.42 16.35 -2.69
CA SER A 113 -9.10 16.92 -3.00
C SER A 113 -8.15 16.81 -1.81
N GLU A 114 -8.61 17.13 -0.61
CA GLU A 114 -7.81 17.03 0.61
C GLU A 114 -7.45 15.58 0.93
N ILE A 115 -8.39 14.66 0.76
CA ILE A 115 -8.15 13.22 0.92
C ILE A 115 -7.11 12.75 -0.09
N ARG A 116 -7.21 13.16 -1.36
CA ARG A 116 -6.22 12.81 -2.40
C ARG A 116 -4.83 13.34 -2.08
N VAL A 117 -4.72 14.56 -1.57
CA VAL A 117 -3.44 15.14 -1.15
C VAL A 117 -2.84 14.33 -0.01
N ALA A 118 -3.62 13.97 1.00
CA ALA A 118 -3.17 13.16 2.12
C ALA A 118 -2.69 11.77 1.67
N LEU A 119 -3.44 11.11 0.79
CA LEU A 119 -3.06 9.83 0.19
C LEU A 119 -1.75 9.96 -0.61
N GLY A 120 -1.63 10.99 -1.43
CA GLY A 120 -0.43 11.26 -2.23
C GLY A 120 0.81 11.45 -1.36
N THR A 121 0.68 12.20 -0.28
CA THR A 121 1.76 12.42 0.69
C THR A 121 2.18 11.10 1.35
N LYS A 122 1.21 10.29 1.77
CA LYS A 122 1.49 8.99 2.39
C LYS A 122 2.18 8.02 1.42
N LEU A 123 1.69 7.90 0.19
CA LEU A 123 2.28 7.04 -0.83
C LEU A 123 3.72 7.46 -1.19
N ALA A 124 3.96 8.77 -1.31
CA ALA A 124 5.30 9.30 -1.56
C ALA A 124 6.27 8.99 -0.40
N SER A 125 5.81 9.19 0.84
CA SER A 125 6.58 8.88 2.05
C SER A 125 6.93 7.38 2.13
N SER A 126 5.97 6.51 1.85
CA SER A 126 6.19 5.05 1.82
C SER A 126 7.18 4.66 0.72
N GLY A 127 7.08 5.26 -0.47
CA GLY A 127 8.03 5.06 -1.56
C GLY A 127 9.45 5.45 -1.16
N GLN A 128 9.61 6.57 -0.48
CA GLN A 128 10.91 7.02 0.01
C GLN A 128 11.47 6.07 1.08
N ALA A 129 10.64 5.63 2.02
CA ALA A 129 11.04 4.69 3.06
C ALA A 129 11.52 3.36 2.47
N VAL A 130 10.83 2.83 1.46
CA VAL A 130 11.23 1.60 0.77
C VAL A 130 12.56 1.78 0.05
N LYS A 131 12.78 2.90 -0.64
CA LYS A 131 14.06 3.22 -1.31
C LYS A 131 15.21 3.26 -0.31
N VAL A 132 15.03 3.91 0.83
CA VAL A 132 16.05 4.00 1.88
C VAL A 132 16.35 2.62 2.46
N ALA A 133 15.33 1.81 2.74
CA ALA A 133 15.51 0.45 3.24
C ALA A 133 16.27 -0.43 2.24
N LEU A 134 15.92 -0.35 0.97
CA LEU A 134 16.59 -1.09 -0.10
C LEU A 134 18.05 -0.66 -0.26
N ALA A 135 18.32 0.65 -0.21
CA ALA A 135 19.69 1.18 -0.27
C ALA A 135 20.56 0.68 0.90
N LYS A 136 19.99 0.61 2.11
CA LYS A 136 20.67 0.05 3.28
C LYS A 136 20.99 -1.43 3.11
N GLN A 137 20.04 -2.20 2.57
CA GLN A 137 20.26 -3.63 2.30
C GLN A 137 21.37 -3.85 1.26
N LEU A 138 21.39 -3.04 0.20
CA LEU A 138 22.43 -3.10 -0.81
C LEU A 138 23.81 -2.74 -0.24
N GLN A 139 23.90 -1.77 0.64
CA GLN A 139 25.14 -1.42 1.31
C GLN A 139 25.65 -2.54 2.22
N GLN A 140 24.76 -3.19 2.96
CA GLN A 140 25.12 -4.33 3.80
C GLN A 140 25.46 -5.56 2.97
N GLY A 141 24.70 -5.83 1.92
CA GLY A 141 25.01 -6.88 0.96
C GLY A 141 26.27 -6.62 0.17
N GLY A 142 26.51 -5.37 -0.19
CA GLY A 142 27.74 -4.91 -0.84
C GLY A 142 28.97 -5.12 0.03
N ALA A 143 28.87 -4.89 1.34
CA ALA A 143 29.97 -5.16 2.26
C ALA A 143 30.33 -6.67 2.31
N ALA A 144 29.37 -7.55 2.20
CA ALA A 144 29.59 -8.99 2.13
C ALA A 144 30.16 -9.42 0.77
N VAL A 145 29.81 -8.73 -0.30
CA VAL A 145 30.29 -8.98 -1.67
C VAL A 145 31.66 -8.32 -1.94
N ASP A 146 32.02 -7.31 -1.19
CA ASP A 146 33.30 -6.62 -1.33
C ASP A 146 34.52 -7.54 -1.19
N GLY A 147 34.38 -8.60 -0.45
CA GLY A 147 35.37 -9.66 -0.42
C GLY A 147 35.61 -10.32 -1.78
N ALA A 148 34.59 -10.39 -2.63
CA ALA A 148 34.69 -10.89 -4.00
C ALA A 148 35.14 -9.82 -4.99
N SER A 149 34.99 -8.54 -4.70
CA SER A 149 35.38 -7.45 -5.59
C SER A 149 36.90 -7.25 -5.67
N VAL A 150 37.64 -7.87 -4.82
CA VAL A 150 39.12 -7.94 -4.93
C VAL A 150 39.57 -8.50 -6.28
N SER A 151 38.81 -9.42 -6.84
CA SER A 151 39.10 -9.99 -8.16
C SER A 151 38.98 -8.96 -9.30
N ASP A 152 38.11 -7.99 -9.18
CA ASP A 152 37.96 -6.91 -10.15
C ASP A 152 39.22 -5.99 -10.18
N ALA A 153 39.82 -5.76 -9.04
CA ALA A 153 41.06 -5.03 -8.94
C ALA A 153 42.22 -5.78 -9.61
N GLU A 154 42.25 -7.10 -9.52
CA GLU A 154 43.24 -7.93 -10.20
C GLU A 154 43.08 -7.88 -11.72
N ILE A 155 41.84 -7.91 -12.22
CA ILE A 155 41.57 -7.79 -13.66
C ILE A 155 42.08 -6.43 -14.19
N ALA A 156 41.85 -5.35 -13.46
CA ALA A 156 42.33 -4.02 -13.82
C ALA A 156 43.85 -3.96 -13.85
N ALA A 157 44.53 -4.59 -12.92
CA ALA A 157 45.97 -4.69 -12.89
C ALA A 157 46.52 -5.47 -14.10
N SER A 158 45.91 -6.52 -14.51
CA SER A 158 46.25 -7.29 -15.71
C SER A 158 46.14 -6.47 -16.98
N SER A 159 45.12 -5.65 -17.09
CA SER A 159 44.91 -4.75 -18.22
C SER A 159 46.01 -3.70 -18.32
N GLN A 160 46.51 -3.21 -17.21
CA GLN A 160 47.61 -2.24 -17.16
C GLN A 160 48.94 -2.83 -17.64
N GLN A 161 49.23 -4.06 -17.31
CA GLN A 161 50.42 -4.74 -17.76
C GLN A 161 50.47 -4.92 -19.28
N HIS A 162 49.33 -5.07 -19.91
CA HIS A 162 49.20 -5.23 -21.35
C HIS A 162 49.47 -3.94 -22.11
N ILE A 163 49.26 -2.77 -21.53
CA ILE A 163 49.40 -1.46 -22.15
C ILE A 163 50.89 -1.04 -22.23
N ASP A 164 51.74 -1.54 -21.35
CA ASP A 164 53.12 -1.17 -21.26
C ASP A 164 54.03 -1.77 -22.35
N ASN A 165 53.45 -2.56 -23.21
CA ASN A 165 54.14 -3.13 -24.37
C ASN A 165 53.71 -2.47 -25.69
#